data_f238d5a382b2bd788220ae79cf6f332d
#
_entry.id   f238d5a382b2bd788220ae79cf6f332d
#
_cell.length_a   1.000
_cell.length_b   1.000
_cell.length_c   1.000
_cell.angle_alpha   90.00
_cell.angle_beta   90.00
_cell.angle_gamma   90.00
#
_symmetry.space_group_name_H-M   'P 1'
#
loop_
_entity.id
_entity.type
_entity.pdbx_description
1 polymer ?
#
loop_
_entity_poly.entity_id
_entity_poly.type
_entity_poly.pdbx_seq_one_letter_code
_entity_poly.pdbx_strand_id
1 'polypeptide(L)'
;MDKYKIYPKQYRTENISVQKNKCFVLMQFSEDLDIVYGTIKKELDNIGFICNRADDISGSPIIFNKILTEMFSSRFIIAELTHNNPNVFYELGIAHSFKESTNIILIKQKSEQDIAYPFDLKHLQYIEYTPDNLKLLTAQIKNCICANKYLSDFYEILNIKGIIPFISDNQDDFVEYLSAELGEKSIIMITEILNGENLEIAPEEIDIVFNHYENLIKKTLVNNRMDVLEGVLKIYFELIYNCNYIQITEVFTTRFIKDQFNLPDEISWKIQLLNKLVLGKKMLNICMPWIIEYFSKLRATNIDLNRYKLERLLLTCNYEEVNECIINAVYSPDCHIRESMVDIIGEKHLQSALNTLYSRLEVEENVYVSRSIVEAIGKIDNMQGIETLLNWFKNNVNKFETAKYYGIYNHMVYALQRMDTSLEKQFLCDFVRKYRNRITIPGIE
;
A
#
# COMPACT_ATOMS: atom_id res chain seq x y z
N MET A 1 -14.73 2.29 -7.82
CA MET A 1 -15.02 2.88 -9.16
C MET A 1 -16.15 3.87 -9.00
N ASP A 2 -15.87 5.15 -9.20
CA ASP A 2 -16.91 6.17 -9.19
C ASP A 2 -17.83 5.97 -10.38
N LYS A 3 -19.14 6.05 -10.10
CA LYS A 3 -20.20 5.86 -11.09
C LYS A 3 -20.24 7.06 -12.03
N TYR A 4 -19.64 6.95 -13.18
CA TYR A 4 -19.76 8.00 -14.20
C TYR A 4 -21.22 8.16 -14.64
N LYS A 5 -21.78 9.32 -14.41
CA LYS A 5 -23.09 9.70 -14.95
C LYS A 5 -22.90 10.41 -16.28
N ILE A 6 -22.98 9.67 -17.36
CA ILE A 6 -22.81 10.17 -18.73
C ILE A 6 -24.17 10.49 -19.36
N TYR A 7 -24.18 11.45 -20.25
CA TYR A 7 -25.35 11.71 -21.10
C TYR A 7 -25.54 10.57 -22.12
N PRO A 8 -26.79 10.10 -22.32
CA PRO A 8 -27.99 10.52 -21.62
C PRO A 8 -27.98 10.04 -20.17
N LYS A 9 -28.58 10.82 -19.25
CA LYS A 9 -28.61 10.57 -17.78
C LYS A 9 -29.08 9.16 -17.37
N GLN A 10 -29.71 8.45 -18.30
CA GLN A 10 -30.23 7.08 -18.08
C GLN A 10 -29.16 6.00 -18.35
N TYR A 11 -28.04 6.35 -18.98
CA TYR A 11 -26.97 5.40 -19.28
C TYR A 11 -26.20 5.08 -17.99
N ARG A 12 -26.10 3.80 -17.67
CA ARG A 12 -25.41 3.30 -16.49
C ARG A 12 -24.25 2.41 -16.87
N THR A 13 -23.07 2.75 -16.39
CA THR A 13 -21.83 1.99 -16.63
C THR A 13 -21.57 0.89 -15.59
N GLU A 14 -22.47 0.73 -14.62
CA GLU A 14 -22.26 -0.08 -13.41
C GLU A 14 -21.93 -1.57 -13.68
N ASN A 15 -22.26 -2.06 -14.87
CA ASN A 15 -22.08 -3.47 -15.23
C ASN A 15 -21.14 -3.65 -16.46
N ILE A 16 -20.40 -2.62 -16.86
CA ILE A 16 -19.50 -2.70 -18.01
C ILE A 16 -18.07 -2.89 -17.51
N SER A 17 -17.50 -4.04 -17.83
CA SER A 17 -16.08 -4.32 -17.61
C SER A 17 -15.28 -4.06 -18.89
N VAL A 18 -14.09 -3.47 -18.75
CA VAL A 18 -13.18 -3.28 -19.87
C VAL A 18 -12.60 -4.65 -20.26
N GLN A 19 -12.70 -4.99 -21.55
CA GLN A 19 -12.13 -6.20 -22.11
C GLN A 19 -10.72 -5.87 -22.63
N LYS A 20 -9.72 -6.54 -22.06
CA LYS A 20 -8.28 -6.24 -22.30
C LYS A 20 -7.84 -6.40 -23.77
N ASN A 21 -8.54 -7.21 -24.53
CA ASN A 21 -8.25 -7.50 -25.93
C ASN A 21 -9.33 -6.95 -26.88
N LYS A 22 -10.00 -5.85 -26.54
CA LYS A 22 -11.04 -5.25 -27.36
C LYS A 22 -10.67 -3.85 -27.81
N CYS A 23 -10.92 -3.56 -29.08
CA CYS A 23 -10.76 -2.27 -29.72
C CYS A 23 -12.06 -1.84 -30.38
N PHE A 24 -12.41 -0.56 -30.29
CA PHE A 24 -13.56 0.00 -30.96
C PHE A 24 -13.13 1.12 -31.90
N VAL A 25 -13.64 1.10 -33.14
CA VAL A 25 -13.28 2.07 -34.19
C VAL A 25 -14.40 3.08 -34.37
N LEU A 26 -14.09 4.36 -34.16
CA LEU A 26 -14.93 5.51 -34.42
C LEU A 26 -14.59 6.03 -35.82
N MET A 27 -15.50 5.90 -36.78
CA MET A 27 -15.26 6.35 -38.15
C MET A 27 -16.55 6.57 -38.87
N GLN A 28 -16.48 7.38 -39.94
CA GLN A 28 -17.58 7.54 -40.88
C GLN A 28 -17.79 6.25 -41.68
N PHE A 29 -19.06 5.95 -42.02
CA PHE A 29 -19.40 4.86 -42.92
C PHE A 29 -19.33 5.38 -44.36
N SER A 30 -18.37 4.89 -45.14
CA SER A 30 -18.17 5.21 -46.55
C SER A 30 -17.32 4.11 -47.20
N GLU A 31 -17.51 3.88 -48.50
CA GLU A 31 -16.86 2.79 -49.24
C GLU A 31 -15.33 2.86 -49.18
N ASP A 32 -14.76 4.07 -49.22
CA ASP A 32 -13.32 4.30 -49.13
C ASP A 32 -12.76 3.93 -47.74
N LEU A 33 -13.51 4.22 -46.68
CA LEU A 33 -13.10 3.91 -45.30
C LEU A 33 -13.43 2.46 -44.91
N ASP A 34 -14.35 1.76 -45.61
CA ASP A 34 -14.61 0.33 -45.35
C ASP A 34 -13.39 -0.54 -45.66
N ILE A 35 -12.59 -0.18 -46.66
CA ILE A 35 -11.32 -0.85 -46.96
C ILE A 35 -10.31 -0.63 -45.84
N VAL A 36 -10.24 0.58 -45.32
CA VAL A 36 -9.37 0.94 -44.17
C VAL A 36 -9.77 0.14 -42.95
N TYR A 37 -11.08 0.13 -42.62
CA TYR A 37 -11.61 -0.64 -41.48
C TYR A 37 -11.32 -2.13 -41.59
N GLY A 38 -11.61 -2.74 -42.76
CA GLY A 38 -11.37 -4.17 -42.96
C GLY A 38 -9.90 -4.55 -42.82
N THR A 39 -8.99 -3.65 -43.20
CA THR A 39 -7.55 -3.86 -43.06
C THR A 39 -7.11 -3.77 -41.61
N ILE A 40 -7.59 -2.76 -40.86
CA ILE A 40 -7.35 -2.60 -39.42
C ILE A 40 -7.90 -3.81 -38.66
N LYS A 41 -9.15 -4.18 -38.91
CA LYS A 41 -9.81 -5.31 -38.22
C LYS A 41 -9.03 -6.59 -38.41
N LYS A 42 -8.65 -6.92 -39.66
CA LYS A 42 -7.87 -8.12 -39.92
C LYS A 42 -6.53 -8.17 -39.18
N GLU A 43 -5.82 -7.05 -39.12
CA GLU A 43 -4.53 -7.02 -38.43
C GLU A 43 -4.68 -7.12 -36.91
N LEU A 44 -5.72 -6.49 -36.35
CA LEU A 44 -6.00 -6.59 -34.91
C LEU A 44 -6.49 -7.98 -34.53
N ASP A 45 -7.31 -8.63 -35.33
CA ASP A 45 -7.72 -10.03 -35.17
C ASP A 45 -6.49 -10.97 -35.15
N ASN A 46 -5.49 -10.72 -36.02
CA ASN A 46 -4.25 -11.51 -36.08
C ASN A 46 -3.43 -11.45 -34.80
N ILE A 47 -3.56 -10.39 -33.99
CA ILE A 47 -2.89 -10.23 -32.70
C ILE A 47 -3.81 -10.51 -31.51
N GLY A 48 -4.98 -11.11 -31.78
CA GLY A 48 -5.92 -11.56 -30.74
C GLY A 48 -6.84 -10.46 -30.18
N PHE A 49 -6.96 -9.31 -30.85
CA PHE A 49 -7.90 -8.26 -30.47
C PHE A 49 -9.24 -8.43 -31.19
N ILE A 50 -10.32 -8.23 -30.47
CA ILE A 50 -11.67 -8.10 -31.03
C ILE A 50 -11.84 -6.65 -31.48
N CYS A 51 -11.95 -6.43 -32.80
CA CYS A 51 -12.09 -5.10 -33.38
C CYS A 51 -13.50 -4.93 -33.94
N ASN A 52 -14.25 -3.98 -33.41
CA ASN A 52 -15.61 -3.67 -33.83
C ASN A 52 -15.75 -2.20 -34.20
N ARG A 53 -16.71 -1.93 -35.11
CA ARG A 53 -17.23 -0.62 -35.49
C ARG A 53 -18.74 -0.60 -35.23
N ALA A 54 -19.37 0.57 -35.24
CA ALA A 54 -20.77 0.70 -34.85
C ALA A 54 -21.76 -0.10 -35.71
N ASP A 55 -21.47 -0.36 -37.00
CA ASP A 55 -22.28 -1.18 -37.88
C ASP A 55 -22.11 -2.71 -37.67
N ASP A 56 -21.02 -3.15 -37.08
CA ASP A 56 -20.86 -4.56 -36.67
C ASP A 56 -21.83 -4.97 -35.54
N ILE A 57 -22.47 -4.00 -34.90
CA ILE A 57 -23.27 -4.22 -33.72
C ILE A 57 -24.74 -4.42 -34.09
N SER A 58 -25.25 -5.64 -34.13
CA SER A 58 -26.66 -5.94 -34.42
C SER A 58 -27.63 -5.79 -33.26
N GLY A 59 -28.88 -5.42 -33.53
CA GLY A 59 -30.06 -5.78 -32.71
C GLY A 59 -30.61 -4.85 -31.64
N SER A 60 -30.64 -3.49 -31.72
CA SER A 60 -31.44 -2.64 -30.79
C SER A 60 -31.85 -1.28 -31.33
N PRO A 61 -32.98 -0.72 -30.90
CA PRO A 61 -33.47 0.56 -31.39
C PRO A 61 -32.68 1.80 -30.93
N ILE A 62 -31.79 1.70 -29.93
CA ILE A 62 -31.01 2.84 -29.43
C ILE A 62 -29.52 2.60 -29.73
N ILE A 63 -29.12 3.00 -30.94
CA ILE A 63 -27.76 2.84 -31.47
C ILE A 63 -26.73 3.50 -30.54
N PHE A 64 -27.03 4.68 -30.01
CA PHE A 64 -26.11 5.46 -29.21
C PHE A 64 -25.70 4.75 -27.90
N ASN A 65 -26.64 4.12 -27.19
CA ASN A 65 -26.32 3.39 -25.95
C ASN A 65 -25.36 2.20 -26.21
N LYS A 66 -25.45 1.62 -27.40
CA LYS A 66 -24.56 0.52 -27.80
C LYS A 66 -23.17 1.03 -28.10
N ILE A 67 -23.06 2.14 -28.85
CA ILE A 67 -21.79 2.79 -29.11
C ILE A 67 -21.10 3.11 -27.80
N LEU A 68 -21.82 3.68 -26.82
CA LEU A 68 -21.29 3.94 -25.49
C LEU A 68 -20.82 2.65 -24.79
N THR A 69 -21.62 1.57 -24.87
CA THR A 69 -21.24 0.28 -24.28
C THR A 69 -19.97 -0.28 -24.90
N GLU A 70 -19.86 -0.21 -26.23
CA GLU A 70 -18.67 -0.64 -26.96
C GLU A 70 -17.44 0.21 -26.59
N MET A 71 -17.59 1.54 -26.57
CA MET A 71 -16.53 2.45 -26.17
C MET A 71 -16.05 2.19 -24.74
N PHE A 72 -16.97 2.00 -23.77
CA PHE A 72 -16.61 1.70 -22.39
C PHE A 72 -15.95 0.33 -22.22
N SER A 73 -16.48 -0.69 -22.91
CA SER A 73 -15.99 -2.06 -22.81
C SER A 73 -14.69 -2.30 -23.57
N SER A 74 -14.35 -1.45 -24.55
CA SER A 74 -13.11 -1.57 -25.32
C SER A 74 -11.93 -1.01 -24.58
N ARG A 75 -10.78 -1.68 -24.63
CA ARG A 75 -9.53 -1.16 -24.09
C ARG A 75 -9.02 0.01 -24.91
N PHE A 76 -8.94 -0.15 -26.23
CA PHE A 76 -8.47 0.87 -27.15
C PHE A 76 -9.61 1.42 -28.02
N ILE A 77 -9.49 2.70 -28.34
CA ILE A 77 -10.35 3.38 -29.32
C ILE A 77 -9.46 3.88 -30.45
N ILE A 78 -9.84 3.58 -31.69
CA ILE A 78 -9.23 4.15 -32.86
C ILE A 78 -10.23 5.14 -33.45
N ALA A 79 -9.86 6.42 -33.61
CA ALA A 79 -10.72 7.41 -34.24
C ALA A 79 -10.15 7.83 -35.61
N GLU A 80 -10.93 7.59 -36.66
CA GLU A 80 -10.61 7.97 -38.04
C GLU A 80 -11.24 9.32 -38.37
N LEU A 81 -10.41 10.31 -38.68
CA LEU A 81 -10.81 11.72 -38.75
C LEU A 81 -10.75 12.36 -40.14
N THR A 82 -10.52 11.57 -41.19
CA THR A 82 -10.29 12.08 -42.55
C THR A 82 -11.41 12.99 -43.06
N HIS A 83 -12.67 12.62 -42.85
CA HIS A 83 -13.82 13.36 -43.41
C HIS A 83 -14.42 14.41 -42.45
N ASN A 84 -13.76 14.72 -41.31
CA ASN A 84 -14.25 15.70 -40.34
C ASN A 84 -15.70 15.46 -39.89
N ASN A 85 -16.11 14.20 -39.73
CA ASN A 85 -17.47 13.84 -39.39
C ASN A 85 -17.83 14.33 -37.97
N PRO A 86 -18.87 15.17 -37.81
CA PRO A 86 -19.23 15.72 -36.49
C PRO A 86 -19.66 14.65 -35.48
N ASN A 87 -20.20 13.51 -35.91
CA ASN A 87 -20.57 12.42 -35.00
C ASN A 87 -19.32 11.73 -34.45
N VAL A 88 -18.29 11.51 -35.28
CA VAL A 88 -17.01 10.96 -34.84
C VAL A 88 -16.35 11.89 -33.83
N PHE A 89 -16.36 13.21 -34.05
CA PHE A 89 -15.83 14.17 -33.09
C PHE A 89 -16.61 14.18 -31.77
N TYR A 90 -17.94 14.06 -31.83
CA TYR A 90 -18.77 13.97 -30.65
C TYR A 90 -18.47 12.73 -29.83
N GLU A 91 -18.35 11.57 -30.46
CA GLU A 91 -18.00 10.29 -29.84
C GLU A 91 -16.58 10.32 -29.30
N LEU A 92 -15.62 10.89 -30.01
CA LEU A 92 -14.25 11.08 -29.56
C LEU A 92 -14.18 11.99 -28.32
N GLY A 93 -14.95 13.09 -28.29
CA GLY A 93 -15.05 13.95 -27.12
C GLY A 93 -15.58 13.22 -25.87
N ILE A 94 -16.54 12.31 -26.06
CA ILE A 94 -17.01 11.42 -25.01
C ILE A 94 -15.90 10.46 -24.60
N ALA A 95 -15.18 9.84 -25.54
CA ALA A 95 -14.07 8.93 -25.25
C ALA A 95 -12.99 9.60 -24.40
N HIS A 96 -12.60 10.83 -24.73
CA HIS A 96 -11.64 11.62 -23.96
C HIS A 96 -12.07 11.89 -22.49
N SER A 97 -13.36 11.81 -22.19
CA SER A 97 -13.87 12.03 -20.82
C SER A 97 -13.69 10.84 -19.89
N PHE A 98 -13.37 9.63 -20.39
CA PHE A 98 -13.29 8.41 -19.57
C PHE A 98 -12.18 7.43 -20.01
N LYS A 99 -11.49 7.66 -21.11
CA LYS A 99 -10.34 6.86 -21.56
C LYS A 99 -9.05 7.63 -21.34
N GLU A 100 -8.02 6.90 -20.93
CA GLU A 100 -6.67 7.44 -20.91
C GLU A 100 -6.20 7.79 -22.33
N SER A 101 -5.42 8.86 -22.45
CA SER A 101 -4.91 9.33 -23.75
C SER A 101 -4.14 8.26 -24.50
N THR A 102 -3.38 7.43 -23.76
CA THR A 102 -2.61 6.29 -24.30
C THR A 102 -3.47 5.19 -24.93
N ASN A 103 -4.77 5.16 -24.61
CA ASN A 103 -5.73 4.18 -25.14
C ASN A 103 -6.55 4.72 -26.34
N ILE A 104 -6.28 5.95 -26.79
CA ILE A 104 -6.95 6.57 -27.94
C ILE A 104 -5.93 6.80 -29.05
N ILE A 105 -6.16 6.17 -30.20
CA ILE A 105 -5.30 6.25 -31.38
C ILE A 105 -6.04 7.06 -32.44
N LEU A 106 -5.47 8.18 -32.82
CA LEU A 106 -6.04 9.04 -33.88
C LEU A 106 -5.38 8.74 -35.21
N ILE A 107 -6.19 8.48 -36.22
CA ILE A 107 -5.72 8.24 -37.59
C ILE A 107 -6.40 9.19 -38.57
N LYS A 108 -5.68 9.57 -39.61
CA LYS A 108 -6.23 10.37 -40.71
C LYS A 108 -5.50 10.11 -42.02
N GLN A 109 -6.20 10.27 -43.12
CA GLN A 109 -5.58 10.22 -44.42
C GLN A 109 -4.72 11.46 -44.64
N LYS A 110 -3.54 11.28 -45.20
CA LYS A 110 -2.66 12.37 -45.59
C LYS A 110 -3.33 13.17 -46.73
N SER A 111 -3.55 14.46 -46.54
CA SER A 111 -4.13 15.37 -47.53
C SER A 111 -3.17 16.50 -47.83
N GLU A 112 -3.11 16.92 -49.09
CA GLU A 112 -2.39 18.13 -49.49
C GLU A 112 -3.17 19.42 -49.11
N GLN A 113 -4.46 19.29 -48.80
CA GLN A 113 -5.29 20.42 -48.37
C GLN A 113 -5.25 20.54 -46.85
N ASP A 114 -5.11 21.78 -46.38
CA ASP A 114 -5.12 22.11 -44.96
C ASP A 114 -6.57 21.96 -44.41
N ILE A 115 -6.88 20.77 -43.90
CA ILE A 115 -8.20 20.48 -43.34
C ILE A 115 -8.25 21.12 -41.95
N ALA A 116 -9.22 22.02 -41.72
CA ALA A 116 -9.40 22.67 -40.43
C ALA A 116 -9.99 21.71 -39.39
N TYR A 117 -9.15 21.18 -38.53
CA TYR A 117 -9.58 20.42 -37.36
C TYR A 117 -10.01 21.33 -36.21
N PRO A 118 -10.90 20.86 -35.31
CA PRO A 118 -11.20 21.54 -34.04
C PRO A 118 -9.92 21.94 -33.31
N PHE A 119 -9.94 23.11 -32.66
CA PHE A 119 -8.75 23.68 -32.00
C PHE A 119 -8.13 22.70 -30.99
N ASP A 120 -8.96 22.03 -30.21
CA ASP A 120 -8.54 21.12 -29.14
C ASP A 120 -7.87 19.83 -29.65
N LEU A 121 -8.07 19.49 -30.91
CA LEU A 121 -7.45 18.32 -31.54
C LEU A 121 -6.15 18.64 -32.29
N LYS A 122 -5.83 19.92 -32.54
CA LYS A 122 -4.64 20.32 -33.32
C LYS A 122 -3.31 19.94 -32.68
N HIS A 123 -3.28 19.76 -31.37
CA HIS A 123 -2.06 19.44 -30.62
C HIS A 123 -1.83 17.95 -30.44
N LEU A 124 -2.78 17.10 -30.85
CA LEU A 124 -2.68 15.66 -30.67
C LEU A 124 -1.85 15.03 -31.80
N GLN A 125 -1.22 13.91 -31.50
CA GLN A 125 -0.49 13.13 -32.48
C GLN A 125 -1.45 12.27 -33.31
N TYR A 126 -1.21 12.25 -34.64
CA TYR A 126 -2.00 11.46 -35.58
C TYR A 126 -1.09 10.48 -36.32
N ILE A 127 -1.62 9.28 -36.57
CA ILE A 127 -1.04 8.39 -37.58
C ILE A 127 -1.61 8.81 -38.93
N GLU A 128 -0.76 9.38 -39.78
CA GLU A 128 -1.14 9.75 -41.16
C GLU A 128 -0.94 8.56 -42.09
N TYR A 129 -1.94 8.26 -42.90
CA TYR A 129 -1.88 7.17 -43.87
C TYR A 129 -2.28 7.60 -45.30
N THR A 130 -1.90 6.79 -46.28
CA THR A 130 -2.38 6.89 -47.63
C THR A 130 -3.12 5.61 -48.03
N PRO A 131 -4.16 5.68 -48.86
CA PRO A 131 -4.93 4.50 -49.28
C PRO A 131 -4.08 3.41 -49.93
N ASP A 132 -2.96 3.81 -50.58
CA ASP A 132 -2.05 2.87 -51.25
C ASP A 132 -1.14 2.11 -50.28
N ASN A 133 -1.04 2.55 -49.01
CA ASN A 133 -0.12 1.96 -48.04
C ASN A 133 -0.76 1.65 -46.67
N LEU A 134 -1.86 0.91 -46.70
CA LEU A 134 -2.57 0.50 -45.49
C LEU A 134 -1.78 -0.50 -44.60
N LYS A 135 -0.77 -1.18 -45.20
CA LYS A 135 0.13 -2.05 -44.40
C LYS A 135 0.97 -1.24 -43.43
N LEU A 136 1.39 -0.05 -43.83
CA LEU A 136 2.14 0.82 -42.90
C LEU A 136 1.23 1.34 -41.80
N LEU A 137 0.00 1.73 -42.10
CA LEU A 137 -1.00 2.13 -41.13
C LEU A 137 -1.21 1.04 -40.05
N THR A 138 -1.49 -0.18 -40.50
CA THR A 138 -1.76 -1.29 -39.57
C THR A 138 -0.54 -1.64 -38.73
N ALA A 139 0.67 -1.57 -39.29
CA ALA A 139 1.90 -1.75 -38.53
C ALA A 139 2.09 -0.65 -37.45
N GLN A 140 1.78 0.61 -37.77
CA GLN A 140 1.84 1.72 -36.83
C GLN A 140 0.79 1.59 -35.72
N ILE A 141 -0.46 1.24 -36.06
CA ILE A 141 -1.53 0.97 -35.07
C ILE A 141 -1.12 -0.17 -34.15
N LYS A 142 -0.63 -1.28 -34.70
CA LYS A 142 -0.13 -2.41 -33.92
C LYS A 142 0.97 -2.00 -32.98
N ASN A 143 1.94 -1.22 -33.45
CA ASN A 143 3.03 -0.73 -32.60
C ASN A 143 2.50 0.18 -31.49
N CYS A 144 1.54 1.08 -31.77
CA CYS A 144 0.89 1.90 -30.75
C CYS A 144 0.15 1.04 -29.71
N ILE A 145 -0.62 0.05 -30.13
CA ILE A 145 -1.34 -0.85 -29.24
C ILE A 145 -0.36 -1.67 -28.39
N CYS A 146 0.68 -2.21 -28.99
CA CYS A 146 1.69 -2.98 -28.27
C CYS A 146 2.50 -2.10 -27.31
N ALA A 147 2.89 -0.89 -27.74
CA ALA A 147 3.61 0.06 -26.91
C ALA A 147 2.75 0.60 -25.75
N ASN A 148 1.47 0.91 -26.00
CA ASN A 148 0.59 1.48 -24.99
C ASN A 148 -0.02 0.40 -24.07
N LYS A 149 0.00 -0.87 -24.48
CA LYS A 149 -0.56 -1.96 -23.70
C LYS A 149 0.09 -2.06 -22.33
N TYR A 150 1.41 -2.02 -22.27
CA TYR A 150 2.13 -2.12 -20.99
C TYR A 150 1.91 -0.91 -20.10
N LEU A 151 1.81 0.31 -20.66
CA LEU A 151 1.52 1.53 -19.89
C LEU A 151 0.10 1.52 -19.34
N SER A 152 -0.86 1.08 -20.15
CA SER A 152 -2.25 0.96 -19.72
C SER A 152 -2.42 -0.13 -18.66
N ASP A 153 -1.75 -1.28 -18.78
CA ASP A 153 -1.75 -2.33 -17.75
C ASP A 153 -1.11 -1.80 -16.44
N PHE A 154 -0.03 -1.05 -16.57
CA PHE A 154 0.64 -0.45 -15.43
C PHE A 154 -0.26 0.59 -14.74
N TYR A 155 -0.87 1.49 -15.48
CA TYR A 155 -1.82 2.47 -14.96
C TYR A 155 -2.99 1.79 -14.22
N GLU A 156 -3.59 0.75 -14.85
CA GLU A 156 -4.69 -0.01 -14.26
C GLU A 156 -4.29 -0.62 -12.91
N ILE A 157 -3.12 -1.25 -12.84
CA ILE A 157 -2.66 -1.88 -11.59
C ILE A 157 -2.35 -0.84 -10.51
N LEU A 158 -1.76 0.30 -10.85
CA LEU A 158 -1.51 1.37 -9.90
C LEU A 158 -2.83 1.95 -9.32
N ASN A 159 -3.86 2.04 -10.16
CA ASN A 159 -5.18 2.48 -9.71
C ASN A 159 -5.84 1.45 -8.79
N ILE A 160 -5.79 0.15 -9.15
CA ILE A 160 -6.30 -0.95 -8.31
C ILE A 160 -5.59 -0.98 -6.96
N LYS A 161 -4.30 -0.74 -6.91
CA LYS A 161 -3.50 -0.67 -5.67
C LYS A 161 -3.71 0.63 -4.89
N GLY A 162 -4.53 1.55 -5.41
CA GLY A 162 -4.83 2.82 -4.75
C GLY A 162 -3.64 3.78 -4.70
N ILE A 163 -2.67 3.65 -5.61
CA ILE A 163 -1.46 4.49 -5.65
C ILE A 163 -1.75 5.80 -6.37
N ILE A 164 -2.45 5.74 -7.51
CA ILE A 164 -2.77 6.91 -8.33
C ILE A 164 -3.49 8.03 -7.60
N PRO A 165 -4.49 7.79 -6.71
CA PRO A 165 -5.19 8.86 -5.99
C PRO A 165 -4.29 9.72 -5.08
N PHE A 166 -3.10 9.25 -4.76
CA PHE A 166 -2.12 9.98 -3.94
C PHE A 166 -1.09 10.76 -4.76
N ILE A 167 -1.16 10.67 -6.07
CA ILE A 167 -0.28 11.41 -6.97
C ILE A 167 -1.02 12.69 -7.35
N SER A 168 -0.32 13.82 -7.29
CA SER A 168 -0.86 15.14 -7.61
C SER A 168 -1.54 15.19 -8.99
N ASP A 169 -2.19 16.28 -9.31
CA ASP A 169 -3.16 16.53 -10.39
C ASP A 169 -2.82 16.02 -11.82
N ASN A 170 -1.60 15.52 -12.08
CA ASN A 170 -1.14 14.97 -13.36
C ASN A 170 -0.73 13.50 -13.26
N GLN A 171 -1.71 12.63 -13.17
CA GLN A 171 -1.52 11.16 -13.05
C GLN A 171 -0.85 10.57 -14.30
N ASP A 172 -1.19 11.06 -15.48
CA ASP A 172 -0.58 10.62 -16.75
C ASP A 172 0.91 10.97 -16.80
N ASP A 173 1.30 12.17 -16.37
CA ASP A 173 2.70 12.61 -16.31
C ASP A 173 3.52 11.73 -15.37
N PHE A 174 2.93 11.17 -14.31
CA PHE A 174 3.61 10.27 -13.39
C PHE A 174 3.94 8.92 -14.05
N VAL A 175 2.98 8.33 -14.76
CA VAL A 175 3.16 7.06 -15.47
C VAL A 175 4.17 7.23 -16.62
N GLU A 176 4.08 8.33 -17.37
CA GLU A 176 5.06 8.67 -18.40
C GLU A 176 6.46 8.88 -17.83
N TYR A 177 6.57 9.59 -16.72
CA TYR A 177 7.84 9.78 -16.01
C TYR A 177 8.46 8.44 -15.60
N LEU A 178 7.68 7.55 -14.98
CA LEU A 178 8.18 6.23 -14.59
C LEU A 178 8.61 5.40 -15.80
N SER A 179 7.83 5.45 -16.88
CA SER A 179 8.16 4.72 -18.11
C SER A 179 9.45 5.22 -18.75
N ALA A 180 9.66 6.54 -18.80
CA ALA A 180 10.87 7.13 -19.33
C ALA A 180 12.11 6.76 -18.49
N GLU A 181 11.95 6.71 -17.15
CA GLU A 181 13.06 6.42 -16.23
C GLU A 181 13.40 4.93 -16.14
N LEU A 182 12.42 4.05 -16.19
CA LEU A 182 12.59 2.60 -15.99
C LEU A 182 12.63 1.81 -17.29
N GLY A 183 11.99 2.30 -18.34
CA GLY A 183 11.86 1.63 -19.63
C GLY A 183 10.79 0.51 -19.63
N GLU A 184 10.38 0.12 -20.84
CA GLU A 184 9.27 -0.81 -21.09
C GLU A 184 9.42 -2.13 -20.35
N LYS A 185 10.59 -2.79 -20.47
CA LYS A 185 10.83 -4.10 -19.85
C LYS A 185 10.65 -4.07 -18.34
N SER A 186 11.17 -3.04 -17.68
CA SER A 186 11.03 -2.88 -16.22
C SER A 186 9.58 -2.62 -15.82
N ILE A 187 8.85 -1.80 -16.57
CA ILE A 187 7.44 -1.52 -16.30
C ILE A 187 6.58 -2.79 -16.44
N ILE A 188 6.82 -3.61 -17.47
CA ILE A 188 6.13 -4.89 -17.63
C ILE A 188 6.38 -5.77 -16.41
N MET A 189 7.63 -5.96 -16.02
CA MET A 189 8.00 -6.79 -14.87
C MET A 189 7.40 -6.26 -13.56
N ILE A 190 7.42 -4.95 -13.34
CA ILE A 190 6.78 -4.31 -12.19
C ILE A 190 5.28 -4.59 -12.18
N THR A 191 4.61 -4.45 -13.31
CA THR A 191 3.17 -4.73 -13.45
C THR A 191 2.84 -6.17 -13.06
N GLU A 192 3.62 -7.12 -13.53
CA GLU A 192 3.47 -8.54 -13.24
C GLU A 192 3.70 -8.85 -11.75
N ILE A 193 4.76 -8.29 -11.15
CA ILE A 193 5.01 -8.43 -9.70
C ILE A 193 3.83 -7.85 -8.90
N LEU A 194 3.33 -6.67 -9.28
CA LEU A 194 2.22 -6.03 -8.59
C LEU A 194 0.90 -6.82 -8.71
N ASN A 195 0.69 -7.53 -9.80
CA ASN A 195 -0.45 -8.44 -9.99
C ASN A 195 -0.35 -9.71 -9.14
N GLY A 196 0.83 -10.04 -8.64
CA GLY A 196 1.07 -11.28 -7.90
C GLY A 196 1.03 -12.53 -8.79
N GLU A 197 1.23 -12.36 -10.09
CA GLU A 197 1.30 -13.46 -11.04
C GLU A 197 2.57 -14.29 -10.79
N ASN A 198 2.47 -15.61 -10.91
CA ASN A 198 3.64 -16.50 -10.84
C ASN A 198 4.47 -16.28 -12.10
N LEU A 199 5.51 -15.51 -11.96
CA LEU A 199 6.34 -15.09 -13.07
C LEU A 199 7.37 -16.18 -13.41
N GLU A 200 7.52 -16.46 -14.68
CA GLU A 200 8.71 -17.10 -15.24
C GLU A 200 9.90 -16.11 -15.38
N ILE A 201 9.97 -15.11 -14.47
CA ILE A 201 11.07 -14.13 -14.46
C ILE A 201 12.25 -14.76 -13.70
N ALA A 202 13.43 -14.69 -14.27
CA ALA A 202 14.64 -15.14 -13.58
C ALA A 202 14.95 -14.24 -12.36
N PRO A 203 15.42 -14.82 -11.22
CA PRO A 203 15.75 -14.04 -10.03
C PRO A 203 16.70 -12.87 -10.30
N GLU A 204 17.64 -13.03 -11.23
CA GLU A 204 18.62 -12.02 -11.63
C GLU A 204 17.95 -10.82 -12.31
N GLU A 205 16.89 -11.04 -13.08
CA GLU A 205 16.13 -9.98 -13.72
C GLU A 205 15.33 -9.17 -12.69
N ILE A 206 14.77 -9.83 -11.68
CA ILE A 206 14.06 -9.19 -10.57
C ILE A 206 15.02 -8.31 -9.77
N ASP A 207 16.21 -8.83 -9.45
CA ASP A 207 17.25 -8.05 -8.75
C ASP A 207 17.61 -6.78 -9.52
N ILE A 208 17.74 -6.87 -10.85
CA ILE A 208 17.99 -5.72 -11.72
C ILE A 208 16.85 -4.69 -11.61
N VAL A 209 15.59 -5.13 -11.64
CA VAL A 209 14.43 -4.24 -11.54
C VAL A 209 14.41 -3.52 -10.19
N PHE A 210 14.64 -4.22 -9.08
CA PHE A 210 14.70 -3.61 -7.76
C PHE A 210 15.84 -2.60 -7.64
N ASN A 211 17.04 -2.94 -8.12
CA ASN A 211 18.18 -2.01 -8.12
C ASN A 211 17.91 -0.78 -8.98
N HIS A 212 17.27 -0.95 -10.13
CA HIS A 212 16.87 0.16 -11.01
C HIS A 212 15.87 1.05 -10.29
N TYR A 213 14.91 0.46 -9.59
CA TYR A 213 13.91 1.20 -8.84
C TYR A 213 14.51 1.96 -7.64
N GLU A 214 15.45 1.37 -6.90
CA GLU A 214 16.19 2.08 -5.85
C GLU A 214 16.99 3.29 -6.40
N ASN A 215 17.59 3.15 -7.59
CA ASN A 215 18.25 4.27 -8.25
C ASN A 215 17.25 5.36 -8.64
N LEU A 216 16.06 5.00 -9.06
CA LEU A 216 14.98 5.96 -9.32
C LEU A 216 14.59 6.73 -8.05
N ILE A 217 14.44 6.07 -6.90
CA ILE A 217 14.19 6.74 -5.62
C ILE A 217 15.29 7.77 -5.33
N LYS A 218 16.55 7.38 -5.45
CA LYS A 218 17.70 8.27 -5.23
C LYS A 218 17.71 9.46 -6.21
N LYS A 219 17.42 9.21 -7.48
CA LYS A 219 17.33 10.25 -8.52
C LYS A 219 16.20 11.23 -8.24
N THR A 220 15.04 10.73 -7.81
CA THR A 220 13.89 11.56 -7.42
C THR A 220 14.23 12.49 -6.25
N LEU A 221 15.00 12.00 -5.27
CA LEU A 221 15.49 12.79 -4.15
C LEU A 221 16.50 13.86 -4.58
N VAL A 222 17.51 13.49 -5.38
CA VAL A 222 18.54 14.41 -5.87
C VAL A 222 17.93 15.54 -6.71
N ASN A 223 16.94 15.21 -7.55
CA ASN A 223 16.25 16.17 -8.41
C ASN A 223 15.13 16.94 -7.68
N ASN A 224 14.95 16.72 -6.38
CA ASN A 224 13.91 17.34 -5.54
C ASN A 224 12.47 17.16 -6.09
N ARG A 225 12.20 16.00 -6.75
CA ARG A 225 10.88 15.63 -7.30
C ARG A 225 10.00 15.04 -6.19
N MET A 226 9.71 15.87 -5.17
CA MET A 226 8.87 15.44 -4.04
C MET A 226 7.41 15.18 -4.42
N ASP A 227 6.97 15.78 -5.50
CA ASP A 227 5.66 15.56 -6.13
C ASP A 227 5.40 14.09 -6.51
N VAL A 228 6.45 13.38 -6.94
CA VAL A 228 6.35 11.96 -7.35
C VAL A 228 6.93 10.98 -6.34
N LEU A 229 7.67 11.45 -5.35
CA LEU A 229 8.39 10.61 -4.39
C LEU A 229 7.46 9.66 -3.63
N GLU A 230 6.32 10.16 -3.18
CA GLU A 230 5.34 9.36 -2.45
C GLU A 230 4.82 8.19 -3.29
N GLY A 231 4.45 8.44 -4.55
CA GLY A 231 4.02 7.41 -5.48
C GLY A 231 5.11 6.37 -5.75
N VAL A 232 6.36 6.84 -5.96
CA VAL A 232 7.53 5.97 -6.17
C VAL A 232 7.76 5.06 -4.98
N LEU A 233 7.71 5.58 -3.75
CA LEU A 233 7.88 4.79 -2.52
C LEU A 233 6.73 3.80 -2.31
N LYS A 234 5.49 4.18 -2.59
CA LYS A 234 4.34 3.26 -2.50
C LYS A 234 4.47 2.09 -3.46
N ILE A 235 4.89 2.32 -4.72
CA ILE A 235 5.16 1.24 -5.66
C ILE A 235 6.29 0.35 -5.14
N TYR A 236 7.36 0.91 -4.59
CA TYR A 236 8.46 0.12 -4.04
C TYR A 236 8.01 -0.80 -2.89
N PHE A 237 7.15 -0.31 -2.01
CA PHE A 237 6.58 -1.11 -0.93
C PHE A 237 5.65 -2.22 -1.45
N GLU A 238 4.90 -1.93 -2.51
CA GLU A 238 4.08 -2.95 -3.19
C GLU A 238 4.95 -4.01 -3.86
N LEU A 239 6.06 -3.62 -4.49
CA LEU A 239 7.02 -4.56 -5.09
C LEU A 239 7.60 -5.50 -4.03
N ILE A 240 8.10 -4.95 -2.91
CA ILE A 240 8.60 -5.76 -1.80
C ILE A 240 7.52 -6.70 -1.28
N TYR A 241 6.29 -6.22 -1.14
CA TYR A 241 5.19 -7.01 -0.59
C TYR A 241 4.70 -8.11 -1.53
N ASN A 242 4.60 -7.86 -2.82
CA ASN A 242 4.01 -8.81 -3.79
C ASN A 242 5.03 -9.74 -4.43
N CYS A 243 6.32 -9.42 -4.42
CA CYS A 243 7.35 -10.28 -5.00
C CYS A 243 7.48 -11.60 -4.22
N ASN A 244 7.47 -12.71 -4.96
CA ASN A 244 7.54 -14.06 -4.40
C ASN A 244 8.98 -14.56 -4.11
N TYR A 245 9.99 -13.80 -4.54
CA TYR A 245 11.41 -14.15 -4.30
C TYR A 245 11.87 -13.58 -2.94
N ILE A 246 11.65 -14.37 -1.89
CA ILE A 246 11.90 -13.97 -0.49
C ILE A 246 13.33 -13.47 -0.28
N GLN A 247 14.34 -14.15 -0.82
CA GLN A 247 15.74 -13.77 -0.65
C GLN A 247 16.04 -12.37 -1.19
N ILE A 248 15.47 -12.02 -2.35
CA ILE A 248 15.63 -10.70 -2.96
C ILE A 248 14.92 -9.65 -2.12
N THR A 249 13.67 -9.90 -1.77
CA THR A 249 12.87 -8.96 -0.97
C THR A 249 13.44 -8.73 0.43
N GLU A 250 14.06 -9.75 1.06
CA GLU A 250 14.79 -9.60 2.33
C GLU A 250 15.96 -8.63 2.21
N VAL A 251 16.74 -8.74 1.13
CA VAL A 251 17.87 -7.84 0.86
C VAL A 251 17.39 -6.38 0.73
N PHE A 252 16.38 -6.13 -0.09
CA PHE A 252 15.88 -4.79 -0.34
C PHE A 252 15.13 -4.20 0.86
N THR A 253 14.38 -5.02 1.59
CA THR A 253 13.76 -4.61 2.86
C THR A 253 14.83 -4.22 3.89
N THR A 254 15.87 -5.03 4.02
CA THR A 254 16.98 -4.75 4.94
C THR A 254 17.72 -3.46 4.57
N ARG A 255 17.97 -3.24 3.30
CA ARG A 255 18.58 -1.98 2.81
C ARG A 255 17.71 -0.77 3.15
N PHE A 256 16.41 -0.84 2.89
CA PHE A 256 15.50 0.26 3.17
C PHE A 256 15.43 0.59 4.66
N ILE A 257 15.38 -0.44 5.51
CA ILE A 257 15.30 -0.29 6.97
C ILE A 257 16.63 0.29 7.54
N LYS A 258 17.79 -0.01 6.95
CA LYS A 258 19.12 0.42 7.46
C LYS A 258 19.57 1.84 7.01
N ASP A 259 18.68 2.74 6.73
CA ASP A 259 18.95 4.17 6.48
C ASP A 259 19.82 4.48 5.26
N GLN A 260 19.60 3.78 4.15
CA GLN A 260 20.41 3.99 2.94
C GLN A 260 19.87 5.06 1.98
N PHE A 261 18.69 5.61 2.22
CA PHE A 261 18.02 6.49 1.26
C PHE A 261 18.05 7.98 1.63
N ASN A 262 18.27 8.35 2.90
CA ASN A 262 18.21 9.73 3.39
C ASN A 262 16.88 10.43 3.04
N LEU A 263 15.77 9.73 3.27
CA LEU A 263 14.43 10.23 2.96
C LEU A 263 14.00 11.33 3.93
N PRO A 264 13.28 12.35 3.46
CA PRO A 264 12.52 13.21 4.37
C PRO A 264 11.55 12.37 5.19
N ASP A 265 11.46 12.64 6.51
CA ASP A 265 10.64 11.84 7.46
C ASP A 265 10.83 10.31 7.30
N GLU A 266 12.07 9.89 7.19
CA GLU A 266 12.47 8.51 6.90
C GLU A 266 11.83 7.48 7.83
N ILE A 267 11.69 7.82 9.11
CA ILE A 267 11.07 6.93 10.11
C ILE A 267 9.61 6.66 9.76
N SER A 268 8.86 7.65 9.30
CA SER A 268 7.46 7.46 8.89
C SER A 268 7.35 6.50 7.69
N TRP A 269 8.25 6.61 6.71
CA TRP A 269 8.29 5.70 5.57
C TRP A 269 8.63 4.27 5.97
N LYS A 270 9.62 4.10 6.87
CA LYS A 270 9.95 2.79 7.42
C LYS A 270 8.77 2.16 8.13
N ILE A 271 8.06 2.92 8.96
CA ILE A 271 6.85 2.44 9.64
C ILE A 271 5.76 2.05 8.66
N GLN A 272 5.58 2.76 7.55
CA GLN A 272 4.60 2.39 6.52
C GLN A 272 4.93 1.03 5.89
N LEU A 273 6.20 0.80 5.52
CA LEU A 273 6.64 -0.49 5.01
C LEU A 273 6.46 -1.60 6.06
N LEU A 274 6.91 -1.36 7.30
CA LEU A 274 6.80 -2.33 8.39
C LEU A 274 5.36 -2.70 8.70
N ASN A 275 4.45 -1.73 8.76
CA ASN A 275 3.02 -1.98 8.93
C ASN A 275 2.49 -2.93 7.86
N LYS A 276 2.84 -2.68 6.59
CA LYS A 276 2.40 -3.51 5.48
C LYS A 276 2.93 -4.94 5.59
N LEU A 277 4.21 -5.09 5.88
CA LEU A 277 4.86 -6.41 5.97
C LEU A 277 4.37 -7.21 7.19
N VAL A 278 4.29 -6.58 8.36
CA VAL A 278 3.85 -7.26 9.59
C VAL A 278 2.39 -7.66 9.51
N LEU A 279 1.49 -6.77 9.07
CA LEU A 279 0.07 -7.11 8.89
C LEU A 279 -0.15 -8.17 7.82
N GLY A 280 0.72 -8.25 6.80
CA GLY A 280 0.72 -9.30 5.80
C GLY A 280 1.46 -10.57 6.21
N LYS A 281 1.97 -10.67 7.44
CA LYS A 281 2.78 -11.79 7.95
C LYS A 281 4.01 -12.09 7.09
N LYS A 282 4.63 -11.03 6.54
CA LYS A 282 5.83 -11.15 5.70
C LYS A 282 7.06 -10.62 6.40
N MET A 283 8.19 -11.33 6.26
CA MET A 283 9.52 -10.91 6.75
C MET A 283 9.55 -10.52 8.24
N LEU A 284 8.81 -11.22 9.08
CA LEU A 284 8.74 -10.93 10.51
C LEU A 284 10.12 -11.02 11.17
N ASN A 285 10.99 -11.91 10.68
CA ASN A 285 12.39 -12.07 11.10
C ASN A 285 13.24 -10.80 10.90
N ILE A 286 12.89 -9.95 9.94
CA ILE A 286 13.56 -8.68 9.66
C ILE A 286 12.85 -7.52 10.35
N CYS A 287 11.52 -7.50 10.29
CA CYS A 287 10.71 -6.40 10.77
C CYS A 287 10.69 -6.30 12.30
N MET A 288 10.50 -7.42 13.00
CA MET A 288 10.31 -7.43 14.46
C MET A 288 11.56 -6.98 15.24
N PRO A 289 12.79 -7.40 14.90
CA PRO A 289 13.98 -6.89 15.58
C PRO A 289 14.11 -5.37 15.49
N TRP A 290 13.86 -4.79 14.32
CA TRP A 290 13.93 -3.34 14.13
C TRP A 290 12.84 -2.60 14.93
N ILE A 291 11.60 -3.11 14.90
CA ILE A 291 10.48 -2.53 15.65
C ILE A 291 10.81 -2.54 17.15
N ILE A 292 11.26 -3.67 17.67
CA ILE A 292 11.60 -3.82 19.10
C ILE A 292 12.76 -2.89 19.47
N GLU A 293 13.83 -2.84 18.65
CA GLU A 293 14.98 -1.96 18.89
C GLU A 293 14.58 -0.48 18.87
N TYR A 294 13.58 -0.09 18.09
CA TYR A 294 13.12 1.28 18.05
C TYR A 294 12.65 1.79 19.42
N PHE A 295 12.09 0.94 20.24
CA PHE A 295 11.65 1.30 21.61
C PHE A 295 12.81 1.64 22.54
N SER A 296 14.06 1.29 22.24
CA SER A 296 15.24 1.71 23.01
C SER A 296 15.53 3.20 22.90
N LYS A 297 15.16 3.82 21.77
CA LYS A 297 15.51 5.19 21.43
C LYS A 297 14.63 6.24 22.08
N LEU A 298 13.54 5.83 22.75
CA LEU A 298 12.48 6.74 23.17
C LEU A 298 12.30 6.74 24.68
N ARG A 299 12.86 7.75 25.34
CA ARG A 299 12.45 8.10 26.69
C ARG A 299 11.02 8.67 26.68
N ALA A 300 10.23 8.27 27.67
CA ALA A 300 8.80 8.55 27.80
C ALA A 300 8.37 10.04 27.89
N THR A 301 9.24 11.01 27.64
CA THR A 301 9.00 12.44 27.87
C THR A 301 8.46 13.22 26.69
N ASN A 302 8.51 12.66 25.47
CA ASN A 302 7.94 13.30 24.29
C ASN A 302 6.89 12.40 23.66
N ILE A 303 5.71 12.96 23.33
CA ILE A 303 4.67 12.28 22.54
C ILE A 303 5.27 12.02 21.15
N ASP A 304 5.86 10.82 20.97
CA ASP A 304 6.36 10.39 19.69
C ASP A 304 5.25 9.66 18.92
N LEU A 305 4.74 10.32 17.89
CA LEU A 305 3.70 9.76 17.02
C LEU A 305 4.15 8.42 16.39
N ASN A 306 5.41 8.26 16.09
CA ASN A 306 5.97 7.05 15.50
C ASN A 306 5.97 5.89 16.47
N ARG A 307 6.31 6.13 17.74
CA ARG A 307 6.15 5.14 18.81
C ARG A 307 4.69 4.68 18.91
N TYR A 308 3.75 5.60 18.97
CA TYR A 308 2.32 5.28 19.03
C TYR A 308 1.86 4.43 17.85
N LYS A 309 2.33 4.74 16.62
CA LYS A 309 2.02 3.93 15.42
C LYS A 309 2.54 2.49 15.56
N LEU A 310 3.76 2.31 16.08
CA LEU A 310 4.36 0.98 16.29
C LEU A 310 3.67 0.22 17.44
N GLU A 311 3.37 0.86 18.55
CA GLU A 311 2.57 0.27 19.63
C GLU A 311 1.22 -0.22 19.10
N ARG A 312 0.52 0.61 18.34
CA ARG A 312 -0.76 0.26 17.73
C ARG A 312 -0.63 -0.92 16.78
N LEU A 313 0.43 -0.98 15.97
CA LEU A 313 0.71 -2.12 15.11
C LEU A 313 0.83 -3.41 15.92
N LEU A 314 1.66 -3.39 16.97
CA LEU A 314 1.88 -4.57 17.82
C LEU A 314 0.61 -4.98 18.57
N LEU A 315 -0.20 -4.02 19.03
CA LEU A 315 -1.48 -4.29 19.71
C LEU A 315 -2.52 -4.91 18.78
N THR A 316 -2.56 -4.50 17.52
CA THR A 316 -3.55 -5.01 16.56
C THR A 316 -3.15 -6.32 15.88
N CYS A 317 -1.85 -6.64 15.85
CA CYS A 317 -1.34 -7.84 15.21
C CYS A 317 -1.42 -9.05 16.15
N ASN A 318 -2.22 -10.07 15.79
CA ASN A 318 -2.48 -11.25 16.63
C ASN A 318 -1.76 -12.52 16.15
N TYR A 319 -0.69 -12.39 15.36
CA TYR A 319 0.09 -13.55 14.94
C TYR A 319 0.93 -14.07 16.11
N GLU A 320 1.00 -15.40 16.25
CA GLU A 320 1.74 -16.07 17.32
C GLU A 320 3.24 -15.70 17.28
N GLU A 321 3.82 -15.66 16.08
CA GLU A 321 5.23 -15.30 15.89
C GLU A 321 5.54 -13.87 16.35
N VAL A 322 4.60 -12.94 16.17
CA VAL A 322 4.73 -11.55 16.66
C VAL A 322 4.64 -11.53 18.19
N ASN A 323 3.69 -12.28 18.75
CA ASN A 323 3.54 -12.38 20.21
C ASN A 323 4.77 -13.01 20.84
N GLU A 324 5.35 -14.05 20.25
CA GLU A 324 6.61 -14.66 20.70
C GLU A 324 7.77 -13.66 20.68
N CYS A 325 7.89 -12.84 19.62
CA CYS A 325 8.90 -11.79 19.58
C CYS A 325 8.73 -10.77 20.72
N ILE A 326 7.49 -10.35 21.00
CA ILE A 326 7.17 -9.41 22.08
C ILE A 326 7.53 -10.05 23.45
N ILE A 327 7.16 -11.32 23.67
CA ILE A 327 7.45 -12.03 24.92
C ILE A 327 8.96 -12.20 25.11
N ASN A 328 9.69 -12.57 24.08
CA ASN A 328 11.15 -12.74 24.14
C ASN A 328 11.86 -11.42 24.44
N ALA A 329 11.33 -10.29 23.99
CA ALA A 329 11.90 -8.97 24.24
C ALA A 329 11.82 -8.50 25.70
N VAL A 330 11.07 -9.21 26.55
CA VAL A 330 11.07 -9.01 28.01
C VAL A 330 12.45 -9.32 28.64
N TYR A 331 13.30 -10.07 27.94
CA TYR A 331 14.67 -10.34 28.35
C TYR A 331 15.70 -9.40 27.73
N SER A 332 15.29 -8.36 27.01
CA SER A 332 16.20 -7.36 26.44
C SER A 332 17.12 -6.77 27.52
N PRO A 333 18.39 -6.49 27.22
CA PRO A 333 19.25 -5.74 28.13
C PRO A 333 18.75 -4.30 28.37
N ASP A 334 18.03 -3.71 27.40
CA ASP A 334 17.49 -2.37 27.50
C ASP A 334 16.17 -2.33 28.29
N CYS A 335 16.13 -1.54 29.35
CA CYS A 335 14.96 -1.44 30.22
C CYS A 335 13.75 -0.78 29.55
N HIS A 336 13.96 0.13 28.58
CA HIS A 336 12.86 0.78 27.86
C HIS A 336 12.15 -0.18 26.91
N ILE A 337 12.93 -1.09 26.28
CA ILE A 337 12.35 -2.18 25.50
C ILE A 337 11.53 -3.08 26.40
N ARG A 338 12.10 -3.51 27.54
CA ARG A 338 11.38 -4.39 28.45
C ARG A 338 10.08 -3.78 28.96
N GLU A 339 10.13 -2.52 29.42
CA GLU A 339 8.96 -1.78 29.88
C GLU A 339 7.87 -1.75 28.81
N SER A 340 8.22 -1.30 27.59
CA SER A 340 7.27 -1.17 26.50
C SER A 340 6.66 -2.52 26.08
N MET A 341 7.46 -3.58 26.01
CA MET A 341 6.97 -4.90 25.61
C MET A 341 6.07 -5.50 26.69
N VAL A 342 6.38 -5.28 27.96
CA VAL A 342 5.52 -5.69 29.08
C VAL A 342 4.18 -4.96 29.05
N ASP A 343 4.18 -3.66 28.79
CA ASP A 343 2.93 -2.88 28.65
C ASP A 343 2.06 -3.43 27.50
N ILE A 344 2.67 -3.73 26.36
CA ILE A 344 1.97 -4.33 25.22
C ILE A 344 1.42 -5.73 25.56
N ILE A 345 2.19 -6.56 26.26
CA ILE A 345 1.74 -7.87 26.74
C ILE A 345 0.49 -7.73 27.62
N GLY A 346 0.50 -6.77 28.53
CA GLY A 346 -0.63 -6.49 29.41
C GLY A 346 -1.87 -6.03 28.64
N GLU A 347 -1.72 -5.09 27.71
CA GLU A 347 -2.83 -4.57 26.89
C GLU A 347 -3.41 -5.63 25.93
N LYS A 348 -2.57 -6.54 25.43
CA LYS A 348 -3.01 -7.67 24.58
C LYS A 348 -3.59 -8.83 25.40
N HIS A 349 -3.52 -8.81 26.72
CA HIS A 349 -3.93 -9.91 27.60
C HIS A 349 -3.29 -11.26 27.22
N LEU A 350 -1.98 -11.28 26.93
CA LEU A 350 -1.27 -12.48 26.48
C LEU A 350 -1.06 -13.48 27.60
N GLN A 351 -1.97 -14.46 27.73
CA GLN A 351 -1.88 -15.53 28.73
C GLN A 351 -0.57 -16.34 28.65
N SER A 352 -0.06 -16.55 27.43
CA SER A 352 1.20 -17.28 27.19
C SER A 352 2.42 -16.60 27.81
N ALA A 353 2.34 -15.30 28.13
CA ALA A 353 3.43 -14.53 28.71
C ALA A 353 3.53 -14.64 30.24
N LEU A 354 2.53 -15.16 30.93
CA LEU A 354 2.47 -15.12 32.43
C LEU A 354 3.71 -15.72 33.09
N ASN A 355 4.14 -16.91 32.67
CA ASN A 355 5.33 -17.55 33.26
C ASN A 355 6.59 -16.70 33.02
N THR A 356 6.71 -16.08 31.88
CA THR A 356 7.81 -15.17 31.53
C THR A 356 7.78 -13.92 32.42
N LEU A 357 6.60 -13.33 32.63
CA LEU A 357 6.43 -12.15 33.50
C LEU A 357 6.79 -12.46 34.95
N TYR A 358 6.33 -13.59 35.49
CA TYR A 358 6.70 -14.00 36.86
C TYR A 358 8.20 -14.25 36.99
N SER A 359 8.80 -15.01 36.06
CA SER A 359 10.24 -15.27 36.06
C SER A 359 11.06 -13.99 35.95
N ARG A 360 10.60 -13.04 35.14
CA ARG A 360 11.28 -11.75 34.98
C ARG A 360 11.14 -10.88 36.23
N LEU A 361 9.97 -10.87 36.89
CA LEU A 361 9.70 -10.08 38.07
C LEU A 361 10.66 -10.43 39.23
N GLU A 362 11.05 -11.69 39.34
CA GLU A 362 11.98 -12.17 40.39
C GLU A 362 13.39 -11.57 40.27
N VAL A 363 13.84 -11.29 39.02
CA VAL A 363 15.20 -10.84 38.73
C VAL A 363 15.28 -9.40 38.24
N GLU A 364 14.15 -8.71 38.12
CA GLU A 364 14.12 -7.33 37.59
C GLU A 364 14.60 -6.32 38.63
N GLU A 365 15.60 -5.54 38.24
CA GLU A 365 16.18 -4.49 39.08
C GLU A 365 15.61 -3.10 38.77
N ASN A 366 15.06 -2.91 37.56
CA ASN A 366 14.50 -1.65 37.18
C ASN A 366 13.07 -1.49 37.70
N VAL A 367 12.87 -0.46 38.52
CA VAL A 367 11.58 -0.20 39.16
C VAL A 367 10.44 0.08 38.18
N TYR A 368 10.72 0.72 37.04
CA TYR A 368 9.70 1.04 36.05
C TYR A 368 9.22 -0.23 35.34
N VAL A 369 10.17 -1.10 34.99
CA VAL A 369 9.84 -2.41 34.38
C VAL A 369 9.08 -3.28 35.42
N SER A 370 9.50 -3.30 36.70
CA SER A 370 8.77 -4.04 37.72
C SER A 370 7.32 -3.56 37.89
N ARG A 371 7.07 -2.26 37.80
CA ARG A 371 5.70 -1.70 37.78
C ARG A 371 4.88 -2.21 36.62
N SER A 372 5.41 -2.11 35.40
CA SER A 372 4.75 -2.60 34.19
C SER A 372 4.47 -4.10 34.28
N ILE A 373 5.41 -4.91 34.83
CA ILE A 373 5.20 -6.36 35.01
C ILE A 373 4.04 -6.63 35.97
N VAL A 374 4.02 -5.97 37.11
CA VAL A 374 2.92 -6.13 38.10
C VAL A 374 1.58 -5.75 37.46
N GLU A 375 1.53 -4.64 36.76
CA GLU A 375 0.31 -4.19 36.12
C GLU A 375 -0.14 -5.15 35.00
N ALA A 376 0.79 -5.65 34.18
CA ALA A 376 0.50 -6.61 33.10
C ALA A 376 -0.04 -7.93 33.69
N ILE A 377 0.56 -8.44 34.77
CA ILE A 377 0.05 -9.62 35.46
C ILE A 377 -1.39 -9.36 35.96
N GLY A 378 -1.66 -8.20 36.55
CA GLY A 378 -3.01 -7.86 37.02
C GLY A 378 -4.05 -7.72 35.87
N LYS A 379 -3.63 -7.42 34.63
CA LYS A 379 -4.50 -7.40 33.47
C LYS A 379 -4.78 -8.80 32.91
N ILE A 380 -3.84 -9.73 33.05
CA ILE A 380 -3.85 -11.03 32.39
C ILE A 380 -4.35 -12.15 33.31
N ASP A 381 -3.89 -12.17 34.55
CA ASP A 381 -4.10 -13.29 35.47
C ASP A 381 -5.48 -13.25 36.16
N ASN A 382 -6.09 -14.43 36.30
CA ASN A 382 -7.43 -14.63 36.83
C ASN A 382 -7.40 -15.21 38.22
N MET A 383 -6.54 -14.79 39.15
CA MET A 383 -6.44 -15.26 40.54
C MET A 383 -5.34 -16.30 40.83
N GLN A 384 -4.79 -17.01 39.84
CA GLN A 384 -3.77 -18.05 40.10
C GLN A 384 -2.43 -17.48 40.58
N GLY A 385 -2.08 -16.28 40.16
CA GLY A 385 -0.82 -15.62 40.47
C GLY A 385 -0.84 -14.68 41.68
N ILE A 386 -1.98 -14.50 42.33
CA ILE A 386 -2.12 -13.55 43.45
C ILE A 386 -1.13 -13.85 44.57
N GLU A 387 -1.04 -15.12 44.94
CA GLU A 387 -0.13 -15.54 46.03
C GLU A 387 1.34 -15.27 45.64
N THR A 388 1.71 -15.54 44.41
CA THR A 388 3.05 -15.26 43.88
C THR A 388 3.35 -13.76 43.91
N LEU A 389 2.44 -12.89 43.46
CA LEU A 389 2.60 -11.43 43.53
C LEU A 389 2.72 -10.93 44.96
N LEU A 390 1.88 -11.41 45.86
CA LEU A 390 1.92 -11.01 47.29
C LEU A 390 3.22 -11.47 47.95
N ASN A 391 3.69 -12.68 47.67
CA ASN A 391 4.95 -13.19 48.18
C ASN A 391 6.14 -12.41 47.63
N TRP A 392 6.15 -12.15 46.33
CA TRP A 392 7.18 -11.30 45.71
C TRP A 392 7.21 -9.92 46.38
N PHE A 393 6.06 -9.27 46.54
CA PHE A 393 5.98 -7.96 47.19
C PHE A 393 6.50 -8.00 48.65
N LYS A 394 6.11 -9.00 49.44
CA LYS A 394 6.59 -9.17 50.82
C LYS A 394 8.12 -9.31 50.90
N ASN A 395 8.69 -10.06 49.97
CA ASN A 395 10.15 -10.31 49.94
C ASN A 395 10.95 -9.09 49.47
N ASN A 396 10.35 -8.23 48.64
CA ASN A 396 11.01 -7.07 48.06
C ASN A 396 10.60 -5.73 48.69
N VAL A 397 9.71 -5.74 49.67
CA VAL A 397 9.15 -4.52 50.26
C VAL A 397 10.21 -3.57 50.81
N ASN A 398 11.32 -4.08 51.34
CA ASN A 398 12.43 -3.24 51.81
C ASN A 398 13.15 -2.46 50.70
N LYS A 399 13.09 -2.95 49.47
CA LYS A 399 13.58 -2.21 48.28
C LYS A 399 12.66 -1.03 47.94
N PHE A 400 11.41 -1.01 48.42
CA PHE A 400 10.39 -0.02 48.09
C PHE A 400 10.23 1.07 49.17
N GLU A 401 11.01 1.03 50.25
CA GLU A 401 10.95 2.02 51.34
C GLU A 401 11.47 3.41 50.95
N THR A 402 12.11 3.54 49.79
CA THR A 402 12.55 4.84 49.28
C THR A 402 11.47 5.48 48.38
N ALA A 403 11.37 6.81 48.37
CA ALA A 403 10.42 7.57 47.57
C ALA A 403 10.41 7.16 46.08
N LYS A 404 11.53 6.62 45.56
CA LYS A 404 11.70 6.13 44.18
C LYS A 404 10.79 4.92 43.88
N TYR A 405 10.37 4.15 44.85
CA TYR A 405 9.59 2.94 44.69
C TYR A 405 8.09 3.10 44.99
N TYR A 406 7.65 4.30 45.35
CA TYR A 406 6.26 4.58 45.72
C TYR A 406 5.25 4.12 44.64
N GLY A 407 5.63 4.18 43.42
CA GLY A 407 4.75 3.78 42.30
C GLY A 407 4.42 2.29 42.27
N ILE A 408 5.29 1.38 42.72
CA ILE A 408 5.01 -0.07 42.72
C ILE A 408 3.83 -0.41 43.65
N TYR A 409 3.72 0.26 44.80
CA TYR A 409 2.58 0.07 45.66
C TYR A 409 1.24 0.30 44.98
N ASN A 410 1.12 1.42 44.25
CA ASN A 410 -0.09 1.72 43.53
C ASN A 410 -0.38 0.68 42.40
N HIS A 411 0.64 0.23 41.71
CA HIS A 411 0.48 -0.82 40.68
C HIS A 411 0.07 -2.17 41.27
N MET A 412 0.58 -2.51 42.48
CA MET A 412 0.11 -3.68 43.24
C MET A 412 -1.37 -3.56 43.63
N VAL A 413 -1.79 -2.38 44.11
CA VAL A 413 -3.21 -2.12 44.41
C VAL A 413 -4.07 -2.28 43.16
N TYR A 414 -3.67 -1.69 42.05
CA TYR A 414 -4.42 -1.79 40.78
C TYR A 414 -4.46 -3.23 40.24
N ALA A 415 -3.36 -3.98 40.35
CA ALA A 415 -3.33 -5.37 39.93
C ALA A 415 -4.28 -6.22 40.76
N LEU A 416 -4.21 -6.11 42.09
CA LEU A 416 -5.08 -6.84 43.03
C LEU A 416 -6.55 -6.45 42.88
N GLN A 417 -6.85 -5.18 42.63
CA GLN A 417 -8.21 -4.70 42.38
C GLN A 417 -8.83 -5.33 41.15
N ARG A 418 -8.04 -5.58 40.13
CA ARG A 418 -8.49 -6.27 38.91
C ARG A 418 -8.69 -7.76 39.12
N MET A 419 -7.83 -8.39 39.91
CA MET A 419 -7.89 -9.82 40.22
C MET A 419 -8.99 -10.15 41.21
N ASP A 420 -9.00 -9.47 42.39
CA ASP A 420 -9.99 -9.62 43.46
C ASP A 420 -10.04 -8.38 44.36
N THR A 421 -11.16 -7.68 44.39
CA THR A 421 -11.37 -6.49 45.20
C THR A 421 -11.33 -6.75 46.71
N SER A 422 -11.57 -8.00 47.15
CA SER A 422 -11.48 -8.36 48.59
C SER A 422 -10.03 -8.42 49.05
N LEU A 423 -9.14 -8.93 48.25
CA LEU A 423 -7.71 -9.01 48.49
C LEU A 423 -7.04 -7.64 48.46
N GLU A 424 -7.50 -6.71 47.60
CA GLU A 424 -7.05 -5.34 47.63
C GLU A 424 -7.26 -4.70 48.98
N LYS A 425 -8.46 -4.79 49.58
CA LYS A 425 -8.78 -4.23 50.86
C LYS A 425 -7.93 -4.84 51.97
N GLN A 426 -7.75 -6.16 51.98
CA GLN A 426 -6.89 -6.84 52.95
C GLN A 426 -5.42 -6.40 52.81
N PHE A 427 -4.90 -6.36 51.59
CA PHE A 427 -3.54 -5.91 51.30
C PHE A 427 -3.32 -4.47 51.76
N LEU A 428 -4.23 -3.54 51.48
CA LEU A 428 -4.20 -2.17 51.97
C LEU A 428 -4.14 -2.09 53.49
N CYS A 429 -5.01 -2.83 54.21
CA CYS A 429 -5.03 -2.86 55.65
C CYS A 429 -3.71 -3.38 56.26
N ASP A 430 -3.19 -4.48 55.73
CA ASP A 430 -1.94 -5.08 56.17
C ASP A 430 -0.73 -4.20 55.88
N PHE A 431 -0.71 -3.55 54.71
CA PHE A 431 0.33 -2.62 54.34
C PHE A 431 0.31 -1.38 55.23
N VAL A 432 -0.83 -0.75 55.45
CA VAL A 432 -0.96 0.41 56.35
C VAL A 432 -0.55 0.05 57.78
N ARG A 433 -0.98 -1.10 58.31
CA ARG A 433 -0.56 -1.57 59.64
C ARG A 433 0.95 -1.72 59.78
N LYS A 434 1.62 -2.26 58.76
CA LYS A 434 3.05 -2.57 58.80
C LYS A 434 3.92 -1.32 58.58
N TYR A 435 3.45 -0.38 57.74
CA TYR A 435 4.25 0.77 57.30
C TYR A 435 3.69 2.12 57.72
N ARG A 436 2.67 2.16 58.56
CA ARG A 436 1.95 3.36 59.04
C ARG A 436 2.86 4.51 59.51
N ASN A 437 4.02 4.19 60.05
CA ASN A 437 4.97 5.19 60.55
C ASN A 437 6.04 5.63 59.53
N ARG A 438 6.00 5.12 58.31
CA ARG A 438 7.05 5.32 57.31
C ARG A 438 6.53 5.91 55.97
N ILE A 439 5.22 5.94 55.80
CA ILE A 439 4.63 6.33 54.51
C ILE A 439 3.41 7.22 54.73
N THR A 440 3.45 8.43 54.20
CA THR A 440 2.28 9.30 54.03
C THR A 440 1.61 8.94 52.71
N ILE A 441 0.46 8.32 52.74
CA ILE A 441 -0.32 8.01 51.53
C ILE A 441 -1.20 9.24 51.24
N PRO A 442 -1.04 9.95 50.09
CA PRO A 442 -1.93 11.06 49.77
C PRO A 442 -3.37 10.55 49.62
N GLY A 443 -4.27 11.06 50.45
CA GLY A 443 -5.71 10.75 50.39
C GLY A 443 -6.21 9.66 51.35
N ILE A 444 -5.37 9.13 52.28
CA ILE A 444 -5.79 8.31 53.41
C ILE A 444 -5.33 8.99 54.69
N GLU A 445 -6.23 9.76 55.30
CA GLU A 445 -6.09 10.24 56.70
C GLU A 445 -6.56 9.18 57.72
#